data_aacf92706b133d63bd04de43a1bfa364
#
_entry.id   aacf92706b133d63bd04de43a1bfa364
#
_cell.length_a   1.000
_cell.length_b   1.000
_cell.length_c   1.000
_cell.angle_alpha   90.00
_cell.angle_beta   90.00
_cell.angle_gamma   90.00
#
_symmetry.space_group_name_H-M   'P 1'
#
loop_
_entity.id
_entity.type
_entity.pdbx_description
1 polymer ?
#
loop_
_entity_poly.entity_id
_entity_poly.type
_entity_poly.pdbx_seq_one_letter_code
_entity_poly.pdbx_strand_id
1 'polypeptide(L)'
;MIEVLKTLPPRRQVIRDLANELLSRHRTGRLLDLSEYTLLLPGKRAGRRLLEVLAELCAHEKILFLPPKTETDISFMRSLCREFAGSKMATPFESADIWRKVLKENSVLLPDIITTVEDGESLPDSVFASLGESLAKLKKELFLNQISLSDIIEKGELPTDEEVKRYEAIGRLFSAFETKLDVYGLMDETRALKLILDSPPEKLNKIYLLGCRDNIAYLLKLFARNDYEVKVILVGEREWFESTGLLKKDAQFPPTRALRSPNTKIFPTPLEEAEAIYLSLKKETEERTLSQCDVTIASQDSGIYP
;
A
#
# COMPACT_ATOMS: atom_id res chain seq x y z
N MET A 1 -21.69 5.12 -5.95
CA MET A 1 -21.96 3.66 -6.18
C MET A 1 -20.67 2.99 -6.66
N ILE A 2 -20.30 1.85 -6.06
CA ILE A 2 -19.13 1.05 -6.47
C ILE A 2 -19.59 0.00 -7.47
N GLU A 3 -18.98 -0.02 -8.64
CA GLU A 3 -19.29 -0.96 -9.72
C GLU A 3 -18.06 -1.76 -10.12
N VAL A 4 -18.09 -3.09 -9.97
CA VAL A 4 -17.05 -3.98 -10.49
C VAL A 4 -17.33 -4.27 -11.96
N LEU A 5 -16.59 -3.61 -12.84
CA LEU A 5 -16.80 -3.67 -14.29
C LEU A 5 -16.30 -4.98 -14.89
N LYS A 6 -15.11 -5.43 -14.49
CA LYS A 6 -14.43 -6.54 -15.14
C LYS A 6 -13.32 -7.13 -14.28
N THR A 7 -13.05 -8.39 -14.48
CA THR A 7 -11.83 -9.07 -14.06
C THR A 7 -10.94 -9.32 -15.26
N LEU A 8 -9.66 -8.96 -15.14
CA LEU A 8 -8.65 -9.21 -16.15
C LEU A 8 -7.80 -10.41 -15.70
N PRO A 9 -7.49 -11.34 -16.60
CA PRO A 9 -6.63 -12.44 -16.24
C PRO A 9 -5.21 -11.95 -15.89
N PRO A 10 -4.52 -12.58 -14.94
CA PRO A 10 -3.15 -12.22 -14.57
C PRO A 10 -2.17 -12.64 -15.70
N ARG A 11 -1.97 -11.74 -16.66
CA ARG A 11 -1.11 -11.95 -17.84
C ARG A 11 -0.03 -10.87 -17.90
N ARG A 12 1.02 -11.11 -18.70
CA ARG A 12 2.07 -10.09 -18.96
C ARG A 12 1.55 -8.78 -19.58
N GLN A 13 0.35 -8.80 -20.19
CA GLN A 13 -0.22 -7.66 -20.91
C GLN A 13 -1.38 -6.95 -20.17
N VAL A 14 -1.51 -7.13 -18.86
CA VAL A 14 -2.60 -6.51 -18.07
C VAL A 14 -2.75 -5.01 -18.32
N ILE A 15 -1.66 -4.27 -18.42
CA ILE A 15 -1.70 -2.82 -18.69
C ILE A 15 -2.31 -2.52 -20.07
N ARG A 16 -2.00 -3.33 -21.07
CA ARG A 16 -2.56 -3.16 -22.42
C ARG A 16 -4.04 -3.54 -22.48
N ASP A 17 -4.42 -4.62 -21.78
CA ASP A 17 -5.82 -5.02 -21.66
C ASP A 17 -6.64 -3.95 -20.96
N LEU A 18 -6.08 -3.34 -19.92
CA LEU A 18 -6.67 -2.22 -19.22
C LEU A 18 -6.81 -0.98 -20.12
N ALA A 19 -5.78 -0.63 -20.88
CA ALA A 19 -5.84 0.48 -21.84
C ALA A 19 -6.93 0.27 -22.89
N ASN A 20 -7.04 -0.95 -23.43
CA ASN A 20 -8.10 -1.30 -24.39
C ASN A 20 -9.50 -1.20 -23.77
N GLU A 21 -9.66 -1.62 -22.51
CA GLU A 21 -10.92 -1.51 -21.78
C GLU A 21 -11.33 -0.03 -21.60
N LEU A 22 -10.40 0.83 -21.17
CA LEU A 22 -10.66 2.27 -21.02
C LEU A 22 -10.98 2.92 -22.37
N LEU A 23 -10.23 2.57 -23.42
CA LEU A 23 -10.49 3.07 -24.77
C LEU A 23 -11.88 2.66 -25.26
N SER A 24 -12.26 1.39 -25.10
CA SER A 24 -13.56 0.89 -25.57
C SER A 24 -14.75 1.53 -24.86
N ARG A 25 -14.58 1.92 -23.58
CA ARG A 25 -15.66 2.48 -22.76
C ARG A 25 -15.82 3.98 -22.91
N HIS A 26 -14.73 4.71 -23.15
CA HIS A 26 -14.74 6.17 -23.07
C HIS A 26 -14.47 6.86 -24.39
N ARG A 27 -14.21 6.10 -25.43
CA ARG A 27 -14.06 6.68 -26.77
C ARG A 27 -15.38 7.21 -27.30
N THR A 28 -15.39 8.46 -27.69
CA THR A 28 -16.51 9.10 -28.41
C THR A 28 -15.99 9.63 -29.74
N GLY A 29 -16.25 8.89 -30.79
CA GLY A 29 -15.76 9.24 -32.15
C GLY A 29 -14.23 9.26 -32.20
N ARG A 30 -13.63 10.44 -32.37
CA ARG A 30 -12.17 10.66 -32.42
C ARG A 30 -11.60 11.26 -31.12
N LEU A 31 -12.31 11.13 -30.01
CA LEU A 31 -11.89 11.64 -28.72
C LEU A 31 -11.92 10.51 -27.67
N LEU A 32 -10.84 10.39 -26.91
CA LEU A 32 -10.77 9.68 -25.63
C LEU A 32 -10.56 10.71 -24.54
N ASP A 33 -11.62 11.06 -23.83
CA ASP A 33 -11.56 11.98 -22.71
C ASP A 33 -11.62 11.24 -21.39
N LEU A 34 -10.51 11.25 -20.67
CA LEU A 34 -10.39 10.70 -19.32
C LEU A 34 -10.01 11.78 -18.29
N SER A 35 -10.10 13.06 -18.64
CA SER A 35 -9.65 14.18 -17.80
C SER A 35 -10.41 14.29 -16.47
N GLU A 36 -11.67 13.87 -16.42
CA GLU A 36 -12.48 13.82 -15.19
C GLU A 36 -12.20 12.62 -14.29
N TYR A 37 -11.34 11.69 -14.73
CA TYR A 37 -11.09 10.46 -14.01
C TYR A 37 -9.78 10.51 -13.23
N THR A 38 -9.80 9.95 -12.03
CA THR A 38 -8.60 9.60 -11.26
C THR A 38 -8.44 8.08 -11.30
N LEU A 39 -7.32 7.62 -11.86
CA LEU A 39 -7.00 6.20 -11.93
C LEU A 39 -6.08 5.84 -10.75
N LEU A 40 -6.57 5.01 -9.84
CA LEU A 40 -5.79 4.48 -8.73
C LEU A 40 -5.13 3.16 -9.16
N LEU A 41 -3.80 3.14 -9.19
CA LEU A 41 -3.00 2.00 -9.66
C LEU A 41 -2.06 1.48 -8.56
N PRO A 42 -1.61 0.20 -8.63
CA PRO A 42 -0.71 -0.39 -7.64
C PRO A 42 0.62 0.35 -7.47
N GLY A 43 1.06 1.07 -8.48
CA GLY A 43 2.32 1.79 -8.42
C GLY A 43 2.48 2.84 -9.51
N LYS A 44 3.37 3.81 -9.28
CA LYS A 44 3.64 4.92 -10.22
C LYS A 44 4.13 4.45 -11.60
N ARG A 45 4.86 3.32 -11.66
CA ARG A 45 5.31 2.73 -12.94
C ARG A 45 4.13 2.22 -13.76
N ALA A 46 3.16 1.57 -13.10
CA ALA A 46 1.94 1.10 -13.77
C ALA A 46 1.14 2.27 -14.36
N GLY A 47 1.02 3.38 -13.61
CA GLY A 47 0.37 4.61 -14.10
C GLY A 47 1.05 5.19 -15.32
N ARG A 48 2.38 5.38 -15.28
CA ARG A 48 3.13 5.87 -16.44
C ARG A 48 2.98 4.97 -17.66
N ARG A 49 3.16 3.65 -17.46
CA ARG A 49 3.04 2.70 -18.56
C ARG A 49 1.64 2.65 -19.17
N LEU A 50 0.60 2.80 -18.34
CA LEU A 50 -0.77 2.89 -18.83
C LEU A 50 -0.99 4.12 -19.72
N LEU A 51 -0.50 5.30 -19.29
CA LEU A 51 -0.59 6.52 -20.09
C LEU A 51 0.17 6.42 -21.41
N GLU A 52 1.37 5.81 -21.40
CA GLU A 52 2.14 5.55 -22.63
C GLU A 52 1.36 4.65 -23.59
N VAL A 53 0.82 3.53 -23.11
CA VAL A 53 0.06 2.60 -23.95
C VAL A 53 -1.22 3.25 -24.49
N LEU A 54 -1.94 4.04 -23.67
CA LEU A 54 -3.10 4.79 -24.14
C LEU A 54 -2.72 5.79 -25.23
N ALA A 55 -1.63 6.53 -25.03
CA ALA A 55 -1.13 7.48 -26.03
C ALA A 55 -0.72 6.78 -27.35
N GLU A 56 -0.02 5.63 -27.27
CA GLU A 56 0.34 4.80 -28.42
C GLU A 56 -0.91 4.34 -29.20
N LEU A 57 -1.91 3.80 -28.49
CA LEU A 57 -3.16 3.34 -29.10
C LEU A 57 -3.94 4.50 -29.75
N CYS A 58 -4.06 5.62 -29.06
CA CYS A 58 -4.74 6.79 -29.58
C CYS A 58 -4.04 7.38 -30.81
N ALA A 59 -2.71 7.44 -30.81
CA ALA A 59 -1.93 7.91 -31.96
C ALA A 59 -2.12 7.00 -33.17
N HIS A 60 -2.08 5.67 -32.97
CA HIS A 60 -2.30 4.70 -34.03
C HIS A 60 -3.69 4.84 -34.68
N GLU A 61 -4.72 5.07 -33.87
CA GLU A 61 -6.09 5.23 -34.34
C GLU A 61 -6.49 6.69 -34.71
N LYS A 62 -5.55 7.62 -34.60
CA LYS A 62 -5.77 9.08 -34.84
C LYS A 62 -6.87 9.66 -33.96
N ILE A 63 -6.85 9.28 -32.68
CA ILE A 63 -7.78 9.73 -31.64
C ILE A 63 -7.09 10.81 -30.81
N LEU A 64 -7.80 11.89 -30.50
CA LEU A 64 -7.35 12.89 -29.53
C LEU A 64 -7.47 12.27 -28.12
N PHE A 65 -6.42 12.40 -27.32
CA PHE A 65 -6.36 11.83 -25.96
C PHE A 65 -6.23 12.94 -24.92
N LEU A 66 -7.21 13.03 -24.03
CA LEU A 66 -7.16 13.83 -22.81
C LEU A 66 -6.88 12.90 -21.63
N PRO A 67 -5.67 12.96 -21.04
CA PRO A 67 -5.24 11.98 -20.06
C PRO A 67 -5.96 12.14 -18.72
N PRO A 68 -6.14 11.03 -17.97
CA PRO A 68 -6.64 11.06 -16.61
C PRO A 68 -5.53 11.45 -15.63
N LYS A 69 -5.93 11.79 -14.40
CA LYS A 69 -5.01 11.82 -13.26
C LYS A 69 -4.67 10.40 -12.86
N THR A 70 -3.38 10.09 -12.69
CA THR A 70 -2.93 8.76 -12.19
C THR A 70 -2.31 8.90 -10.82
N GLU A 71 -2.77 8.09 -9.87
CA GLU A 71 -2.27 8.06 -8.50
C GLU A 71 -2.11 6.64 -8.00
N THR A 72 -1.30 6.47 -6.95
CA THR A 72 -1.37 5.29 -6.10
C THR A 72 -2.38 5.52 -4.98
N ASP A 73 -2.89 4.46 -4.36
CA ASP A 73 -3.73 4.53 -3.16
C ASP A 73 -3.10 5.39 -2.06
N ILE A 74 -1.82 5.18 -1.78
CA ILE A 74 -1.07 5.96 -0.79
C ILE A 74 -1.00 7.45 -1.17
N SER A 75 -0.71 7.77 -2.45
CA SER A 75 -0.64 9.18 -2.87
C SER A 75 -2.00 9.85 -2.85
N PHE A 76 -3.04 9.13 -3.21
CA PHE A 76 -4.42 9.60 -3.17
C PHE A 76 -4.87 9.90 -1.73
N MET A 77 -4.70 8.96 -0.80
CA MET A 77 -5.01 9.16 0.62
C MET A 77 -4.24 10.34 1.21
N ARG A 78 -2.95 10.46 0.88
CA ARG A 78 -2.12 11.59 1.33
C ARG A 78 -2.59 12.93 0.76
N SER A 79 -3.04 12.96 -0.49
CA SER A 79 -3.64 14.17 -1.08
C SER A 79 -4.92 14.56 -0.36
N LEU A 80 -5.81 13.61 -0.08
CA LEU A 80 -7.03 13.84 0.71
C LEU A 80 -6.72 14.39 2.10
N CYS A 81 -5.74 13.80 2.81
CA CYS A 81 -5.34 14.28 4.13
C CYS A 81 -4.84 15.73 4.09
N ARG A 82 -4.02 16.08 3.10
CA ARG A 82 -3.50 17.46 2.95
C ARG A 82 -4.61 18.46 2.64
N GLU A 83 -5.53 18.09 1.78
CA GLU A 83 -6.68 18.94 1.42
C GLU A 83 -7.60 19.16 2.61
N PHE A 84 -7.86 18.09 3.39
CA PHE A 84 -8.75 18.13 4.53
C PHE A 84 -8.15 18.86 5.75
N ALA A 85 -6.92 18.52 6.12
CA ALA A 85 -6.29 18.99 7.36
C ALA A 85 -5.41 20.23 7.19
N GLY A 86 -4.97 20.52 5.97
CA GLY A 86 -4.14 21.69 5.66
C GLY A 86 -2.88 21.77 6.53
N SER A 87 -2.69 22.93 7.18
CA SER A 87 -1.53 23.20 8.03
C SER A 87 -1.52 22.47 9.39
N LYS A 88 -2.59 21.75 9.72
CA LYS A 88 -2.65 20.94 10.96
C LYS A 88 -2.02 19.56 10.80
N MET A 89 -1.65 19.16 9.58
CA MET A 89 -0.96 17.89 9.39
C MET A 89 0.43 17.92 9.99
N ALA A 90 0.69 17.00 10.92
CA ALA A 90 2.03 16.80 11.45
C ALA A 90 3.00 16.40 10.33
N THR A 91 4.13 17.07 10.25
CA THR A 91 5.22 16.65 9.38
C THR A 91 5.81 15.33 9.87
N PRO A 92 6.51 14.56 9.03
CA PRO A 92 7.21 13.35 9.48
C PRO A 92 8.16 13.60 10.67
N PHE A 93 8.81 14.76 10.68
CA PHE A 93 9.71 15.14 11.77
C PHE A 93 8.96 15.41 13.08
N GLU A 94 7.85 16.18 13.04
CA GLU A 94 7.02 16.45 14.21
C GLU A 94 6.41 15.16 14.76
N SER A 95 5.90 14.29 13.89
CA SER A 95 5.37 12.99 14.29
C SER A 95 6.42 12.13 14.97
N ALA A 96 7.64 12.06 14.44
CA ALA A 96 8.74 11.31 15.02
C ALA A 96 9.16 11.90 16.39
N ASP A 97 9.21 13.23 16.52
CA ASP A 97 9.55 13.88 17.79
C ASP A 97 8.47 13.64 18.86
N ILE A 98 7.20 13.69 18.47
CA ILE A 98 6.08 13.39 19.38
C ILE A 98 6.16 11.93 19.84
N TRP A 99 6.39 10.96 18.95
CA TRP A 99 6.58 9.56 19.32
C TRP A 99 7.73 9.38 20.28
N ARG A 100 8.86 10.01 20.03
CA ARG A 100 10.03 9.97 20.91
C ARG A 100 9.70 10.47 22.32
N LYS A 101 8.97 11.59 22.45
CA LYS A 101 8.52 12.14 23.73
C LYS A 101 7.56 11.21 24.44
N VAL A 102 6.56 10.68 23.72
CA VAL A 102 5.59 9.72 24.27
C VAL A 102 6.28 8.47 24.82
N LEU A 103 7.21 7.90 24.08
CA LEU A 103 7.95 6.72 24.51
C LEU A 103 8.82 6.97 25.74
N LYS A 104 9.49 8.12 25.81
CA LYS A 104 10.27 8.53 26.99
C LYS A 104 9.40 8.75 28.23
N GLU A 105 8.26 9.43 28.05
CA GLU A 105 7.32 9.71 29.15
C GLU A 105 6.59 8.43 29.65
N ASN A 106 6.51 7.40 28.83
CA ASN A 106 5.86 6.12 29.12
C ASN A 106 6.85 4.95 29.10
N SER A 107 8.09 5.18 29.51
CA SER A 107 9.15 4.16 29.48
C SER A 107 8.82 2.90 30.29
N VAL A 108 7.96 3.02 31.29
CA VAL A 108 7.45 1.89 32.10
C VAL A 108 6.70 0.83 31.27
N LEU A 109 6.19 1.18 30.09
CA LEU A 109 5.50 0.25 29.19
C LEU A 109 6.45 -0.49 28.23
N LEU A 110 7.72 -0.10 28.15
CA LEU A 110 8.66 -0.63 27.16
C LEU A 110 9.04 -2.09 27.41
N PRO A 111 9.20 -2.58 28.64
CA PRO A 111 9.45 -4.00 28.90
C PRO A 111 8.35 -4.94 28.38
N ASP A 112 7.10 -4.49 28.38
CA ASP A 112 5.99 -5.25 27.80
C ASP A 112 6.05 -5.33 26.26
N ILE A 113 6.76 -4.41 25.60
CA ILE A 113 6.84 -4.29 24.13
C ILE A 113 8.14 -4.88 23.60
N ILE A 114 9.24 -4.62 24.29
CA ILE A 114 10.60 -5.05 23.91
C ILE A 114 11.12 -6.02 24.95
N THR A 115 11.13 -7.29 24.62
CA THR A 115 11.49 -8.39 25.55
C THR A 115 12.92 -8.35 26.07
N THR A 116 13.80 -7.55 25.46
CA THR A 116 15.21 -7.43 25.85
C THR A 116 15.50 -6.21 26.73
N VAL A 117 14.47 -5.44 27.09
CA VAL A 117 14.59 -4.23 27.93
C VAL A 117 14.16 -4.57 29.35
N GLU A 118 15.01 -4.27 30.31
CA GLU A 118 14.69 -4.41 31.74
C GLU A 118 14.04 -3.13 32.29
N ASP A 119 13.33 -3.26 33.39
CA ASP A 119 12.70 -2.13 34.07
C ASP A 119 13.74 -1.10 34.52
N GLY A 120 13.54 0.15 34.12
CA GLY A 120 14.45 1.26 34.48
C GLY A 120 15.70 1.40 33.61
N GLU A 121 15.86 0.59 32.59
CA GLU A 121 16.97 0.71 31.65
C GLU A 121 16.88 1.98 30.81
N SER A 122 18.00 2.71 30.72
CA SER A 122 18.10 3.90 29.86
C SER A 122 18.40 3.52 28.43
N LEU A 123 17.40 3.62 27.56
CA LEU A 123 17.55 3.30 26.15
C LEU A 123 18.13 4.46 25.33
N PRO A 124 18.94 4.17 24.30
CA PRO A 124 19.43 5.17 23.35
C PRO A 124 18.28 5.83 22.55
N ASP A 125 18.47 7.09 22.18
CA ASP A 125 17.49 7.85 21.36
C ASP A 125 17.17 7.18 20.02
N SER A 126 18.09 6.42 19.45
CA SER A 126 17.87 5.65 18.23
C SER A 126 16.85 4.55 18.38
N VAL A 127 16.77 3.91 19.56
CA VAL A 127 15.75 2.87 19.85
C VAL A 127 14.36 3.51 19.92
N PHE A 128 14.22 4.65 20.59
CA PHE A 128 12.96 5.40 20.63
C PHE A 128 12.51 5.85 19.24
N ALA A 129 13.45 6.28 18.38
CA ALA A 129 13.13 6.67 17.01
C ALA A 129 12.62 5.48 16.17
N SER A 130 13.33 4.35 16.20
CA SER A 130 12.97 3.14 15.47
C SER A 130 11.65 2.53 15.95
N LEU A 131 11.44 2.49 17.28
CA LEU A 131 10.20 2.00 17.87
C LEU A 131 9.02 2.92 17.51
N GLY A 132 9.21 4.23 17.58
CA GLY A 132 8.20 5.23 17.21
C GLY A 132 7.77 5.10 15.75
N GLU A 133 8.73 4.88 14.84
CA GLU A 133 8.43 4.63 13.43
C GLU A 133 7.62 3.33 13.25
N SER A 134 8.00 2.26 13.95
CA SER A 134 7.30 0.97 13.91
C SER A 134 5.87 1.08 14.44
N LEU A 135 5.67 1.79 15.55
CA LEU A 135 4.35 2.03 16.12
C LEU A 135 3.46 2.91 15.23
N ALA A 136 4.04 3.95 14.62
CA ALA A 136 3.31 4.78 13.66
C ALA A 136 2.84 3.96 12.44
N LYS A 137 3.71 3.09 11.93
CA LYS A 137 3.39 2.18 10.83
C LYS A 137 2.29 1.20 11.23
N LEU A 138 2.43 0.55 12.38
CA LEU A 138 1.42 -0.39 12.90
C LEU A 138 0.06 0.29 13.08
N LYS A 139 0.02 1.47 13.72
CA LYS A 139 -1.21 2.25 13.90
C LYS A 139 -1.91 2.50 12.57
N LYS A 140 -1.15 2.90 11.55
CA LYS A 140 -1.67 3.15 10.22
C LYS A 140 -2.18 1.88 9.55
N GLU A 141 -1.44 0.78 9.60
CA GLU A 141 -1.83 -0.51 9.02
C GLU A 141 -3.12 -1.05 9.65
N LEU A 142 -3.23 -1.03 10.98
CA LEU A 142 -4.44 -1.43 11.69
C LEU A 142 -5.66 -0.60 11.25
N PHE A 143 -5.50 0.73 11.18
CA PHE A 143 -6.57 1.61 10.76
C PHE A 143 -7.00 1.35 9.30
N LEU A 144 -6.05 1.24 8.37
CA LEU A 144 -6.35 1.02 6.95
C LEU A 144 -7.05 -0.32 6.70
N ASN A 145 -6.74 -1.34 7.49
CA ASN A 145 -7.38 -2.65 7.44
C ASN A 145 -8.65 -2.73 8.30
N GLN A 146 -9.02 -1.64 8.98
CA GLN A 146 -10.20 -1.59 9.86
C GLN A 146 -10.15 -2.63 10.99
N ILE A 147 -8.98 -2.83 11.55
CA ILE A 147 -8.71 -3.72 12.69
C ILE A 147 -8.41 -2.85 13.91
N SER A 148 -9.07 -3.11 15.03
CA SER A 148 -8.72 -2.50 16.31
C SER A 148 -7.82 -3.43 17.14
N LEU A 149 -7.05 -2.86 18.07
CA LEU A 149 -6.28 -3.67 19.01
C LEU A 149 -7.18 -4.51 19.92
N SER A 150 -8.35 -3.99 20.29
CA SER A 150 -9.37 -4.74 21.05
C SER A 150 -9.89 -5.94 20.27
N ASP A 151 -10.12 -5.82 18.96
CA ASP A 151 -10.52 -6.98 18.14
C ASP A 151 -9.47 -8.09 18.16
N ILE A 152 -8.18 -7.73 18.18
CA ILE A 152 -7.08 -8.72 18.25
C ILE A 152 -7.08 -9.43 19.61
N ILE A 153 -7.24 -8.67 20.68
CA ILE A 153 -7.24 -9.20 22.05
C ILE A 153 -8.49 -10.09 22.29
N GLU A 154 -9.68 -9.61 21.90
CA GLU A 154 -10.95 -10.29 22.16
C GLU A 154 -11.13 -11.58 21.35
N LYS A 155 -10.58 -11.65 20.13
CA LYS A 155 -10.67 -12.85 19.31
C LYS A 155 -9.92 -14.06 19.87
N GLY A 156 -9.14 -13.87 20.92
CA GLY A 156 -8.48 -14.94 21.65
C GLY A 156 -7.44 -15.74 20.84
N GLU A 157 -6.99 -15.18 19.73
CA GLU A 157 -5.97 -15.81 18.87
C GLU A 157 -4.54 -15.56 19.37
N LEU A 158 -4.40 -14.77 20.45
CA LEU A 158 -3.11 -14.48 21.04
C LEU A 158 -2.64 -15.68 21.89
N PRO A 159 -1.44 -16.19 21.63
CA PRO A 159 -0.99 -17.45 22.22
C PRO A 159 -0.62 -17.34 23.70
N THR A 160 -0.35 -16.14 24.23
CA THR A 160 0.13 -15.94 25.61
C THR A 160 -0.43 -14.67 26.25
N ASP A 161 -0.47 -14.66 27.60
CA ASP A 161 -0.81 -13.46 28.38
C ASP A 161 0.20 -12.31 28.17
N GLU A 162 1.43 -12.61 27.82
CA GLU A 162 2.47 -11.64 27.50
C GLU A 162 2.14 -10.89 26.20
N GLU A 163 1.60 -11.59 25.20
CA GLU A 163 1.13 -10.94 23.98
C GLU A 163 -0.05 -10.01 24.26
N VAL A 164 -0.98 -10.41 25.12
CA VAL A 164 -2.09 -9.54 25.54
C VAL A 164 -1.57 -8.25 26.17
N LYS A 165 -0.64 -8.36 27.16
CA LYS A 165 -0.01 -7.19 27.79
C LYS A 165 0.70 -6.29 26.79
N ARG A 166 1.39 -6.90 25.81
CA ARG A 166 2.05 -6.14 24.72
C ARG A 166 1.06 -5.29 23.93
N TYR A 167 -0.05 -5.87 23.50
CA TYR A 167 -1.07 -5.11 22.75
C TYR A 167 -1.77 -4.05 23.60
N GLU A 168 -2.00 -4.32 24.88
CA GLU A 168 -2.51 -3.31 25.82
C GLU A 168 -1.53 -2.14 26.01
N ALA A 169 -0.23 -2.43 26.17
CA ALA A 169 0.80 -1.41 26.27
C ALA A 169 0.88 -0.56 24.99
N ILE A 170 0.82 -1.19 23.81
CA ILE A 170 0.75 -0.50 22.51
C ILE A 170 -0.49 0.40 22.44
N GLY A 171 -1.64 -0.06 22.90
CA GLY A 171 -2.88 0.72 22.94
C GLY A 171 -2.77 1.97 23.81
N ARG A 172 -2.11 1.85 24.97
CA ARG A 172 -1.82 3.01 25.86
C ARG A 172 -0.88 4.01 25.18
N LEU A 173 0.15 3.54 24.47
CA LEU A 173 1.05 4.42 23.71
C LEU A 173 0.32 5.13 22.56
N PHE A 174 -0.58 4.45 21.84
CA PHE A 174 -1.41 5.10 20.82
C PHE A 174 -2.26 6.22 21.39
N SER A 175 -2.90 5.98 22.53
CA SER A 175 -3.72 6.99 23.24
C SER A 175 -2.87 8.18 23.72
N ALA A 176 -1.69 7.91 24.29
CA ALA A 176 -0.76 8.95 24.71
C ALA A 176 -0.26 9.80 23.52
N PHE A 177 0.01 9.16 22.37
CA PHE A 177 0.39 9.85 21.15
C PHE A 177 -0.73 10.78 20.63
N GLU A 178 -1.98 10.30 20.59
CA GLU A 178 -3.13 11.12 20.20
C GLU A 178 -3.35 12.31 21.12
N THR A 179 -3.23 12.09 22.43
CA THR A 179 -3.31 13.17 23.42
C THR A 179 -2.21 14.23 23.20
N LYS A 180 -1.00 13.77 22.87
CA LYS A 180 0.11 14.68 22.60
C LYS A 180 -0.10 15.50 21.32
N LEU A 181 -0.64 14.87 20.27
CA LEU A 181 -1.05 15.58 19.05
C LEU A 181 -2.08 16.66 19.34
N ASP A 182 -3.07 16.38 20.20
CA ASP A 182 -4.09 17.37 20.61
C ASP A 182 -3.46 18.58 21.32
N VAL A 183 -2.50 18.34 22.22
CA VAL A 183 -1.76 19.41 22.92
C VAL A 183 -1.04 20.33 21.94
N TYR A 184 -0.49 19.79 20.85
CA TYR A 184 0.19 20.60 19.82
C TYR A 184 -0.75 21.14 18.73
N GLY A 185 -2.05 20.84 18.78
CA GLY A 185 -3.00 21.22 17.74
C GLY A 185 -2.72 20.56 16.37
N LEU A 186 -2.03 19.44 16.38
CA LEU A 186 -1.65 18.68 15.19
C LEU A 186 -2.53 17.44 15.01
N MET A 187 -2.50 16.88 13.81
CA MET A 187 -3.08 15.57 13.53
C MET A 187 -2.14 14.73 12.65
N ASP A 188 -2.13 13.44 12.89
CA ASP A 188 -1.44 12.48 12.04
C ASP A 188 -2.33 12.06 10.84
N GLU A 189 -1.73 11.32 9.91
CA GLU A 189 -2.43 10.81 8.73
C GLU A 189 -3.61 9.91 9.12
N THR A 190 -3.48 9.08 10.15
CA THR A 190 -4.52 8.17 10.62
C THR A 190 -5.74 8.91 11.13
N ARG A 191 -5.52 9.95 11.93
CA ARG A 191 -6.60 10.81 12.42
C ARG A 191 -7.28 11.59 11.31
N ALA A 192 -6.52 12.13 10.37
CA ALA A 192 -7.08 12.82 9.22
C ALA A 192 -7.96 11.86 8.38
N LEU A 193 -7.49 10.66 8.11
CA LEU A 193 -8.25 9.63 7.38
C LEU A 193 -9.52 9.21 8.13
N LYS A 194 -9.49 9.15 9.47
CA LYS A 194 -10.67 8.88 10.29
C LYS A 194 -11.73 9.99 10.13
N LEU A 195 -11.31 11.24 10.25
CA LEU A 195 -12.20 12.38 10.06
C LEU A 195 -12.77 12.47 8.65
N ILE A 196 -11.97 12.13 7.62
CA ILE A 196 -12.44 12.04 6.24
C ILE A 196 -13.51 10.95 6.09
N LEU A 197 -13.40 9.81 6.79
CA LEU A 197 -14.47 8.81 6.81
C LEU A 197 -15.75 9.32 7.47
N ASP A 198 -15.63 10.10 8.53
CA ASP A 198 -16.78 10.63 9.26
C ASP A 198 -17.44 11.81 8.53
N SER A 199 -16.66 12.60 7.80
CA SER A 199 -17.11 13.74 6.99
C SER A 199 -16.43 13.71 5.63
N PRO A 200 -16.87 12.82 4.71
CA PRO A 200 -16.25 12.67 3.40
C PRO A 200 -16.40 13.93 2.55
N PRO A 201 -15.45 14.23 1.65
CA PRO A 201 -15.57 15.34 0.70
C PRO A 201 -16.88 15.23 -0.10
N GLU A 202 -17.53 16.38 -0.36
CA GLU A 202 -18.80 16.39 -1.14
C GLU A 202 -18.60 15.87 -2.58
N LYS A 203 -17.43 16.15 -3.16
CA LYS A 203 -17.11 15.75 -4.52
C LYS A 203 -15.72 15.12 -4.59
N LEU A 204 -15.65 13.98 -5.24
CA LEU A 204 -14.42 13.40 -5.76
C LEU A 204 -14.54 13.27 -7.28
N ASN A 205 -13.42 13.32 -7.97
CA ASN A 205 -13.39 12.94 -9.39
C ASN A 205 -13.93 11.52 -9.55
N LYS A 206 -14.42 11.19 -10.73
CA LYS A 206 -14.77 9.81 -11.08
C LYS A 206 -13.53 8.92 -10.90
N ILE A 207 -13.68 7.82 -10.19
CA ILE A 207 -12.54 6.99 -9.77
C ILE A 207 -12.55 5.66 -10.49
N TYR A 208 -11.40 5.29 -11.04
CA TYR A 208 -11.10 3.92 -11.43
C TYR A 208 -10.13 3.31 -10.41
N LEU A 209 -10.54 2.23 -9.80
CA LEU A 209 -9.70 1.41 -8.93
C LEU A 209 -9.20 0.20 -9.73
N LEU A 210 -7.89 0.12 -9.94
CA LEU A 210 -7.27 -0.80 -10.88
C LEU A 210 -6.32 -1.77 -10.16
N GLY A 211 -6.66 -3.05 -10.19
CA GLY A 211 -5.88 -4.12 -9.54
C GLY A 211 -6.21 -4.36 -8.08
N CYS A 212 -5.67 -5.43 -7.51
CA CYS A 212 -5.74 -5.73 -6.08
C CYS A 212 -4.75 -4.86 -5.29
N ARG A 213 -5.14 -4.49 -4.07
CA ARG A 213 -4.34 -3.60 -3.21
C ARG A 213 -4.52 -3.92 -1.74
N ASP A 214 -3.48 -3.66 -0.99
CA ASP A 214 -3.45 -3.94 0.45
C ASP A 214 -4.39 -3.01 1.24
N ASN A 215 -4.55 -1.76 0.80
CA ASN A 215 -5.32 -0.72 1.52
C ASN A 215 -6.75 -0.52 0.99
N ILE A 216 -7.28 -1.50 0.29
CA ILE A 216 -8.57 -1.38 -0.40
C ILE A 216 -9.75 -1.24 0.58
N ALA A 217 -9.68 -1.84 1.77
CA ALA A 217 -10.75 -1.82 2.75
C ALA A 217 -11.15 -0.40 3.17
N TYR A 218 -10.17 0.45 3.49
CA TYR A 218 -10.41 1.86 3.80
C TYR A 218 -11.03 2.60 2.62
N LEU A 219 -10.45 2.45 1.42
CA LEU A 219 -10.93 3.14 0.22
C LEU A 219 -12.36 2.74 -0.14
N LEU A 220 -12.69 1.45 -0.09
CA LEU A 220 -14.05 0.99 -0.37
C LEU A 220 -15.04 1.50 0.68
N LYS A 221 -14.65 1.56 1.96
CA LYS A 221 -15.47 2.14 3.01
C LYS A 221 -15.72 3.64 2.80
N LEU A 222 -14.67 4.39 2.41
CA LEU A 222 -14.79 5.79 2.05
C LEU A 222 -15.75 5.98 0.86
N PHE A 223 -15.57 5.20 -0.19
CA PHE A 223 -16.38 5.30 -1.42
C PHE A 223 -17.83 4.86 -1.22
N ALA A 224 -18.09 3.95 -0.27
CA ALA A 224 -19.44 3.51 0.04
C ALA A 224 -20.25 4.53 0.85
N ARG A 225 -19.61 5.51 1.50
CA ARG A 225 -20.30 6.50 2.34
C ARG A 225 -20.95 7.65 1.57
N ASN A 226 -20.47 7.93 0.37
CA ASN A 226 -21.04 8.93 -0.52
C ASN A 226 -21.30 8.32 -1.89
N ASP A 227 -22.22 8.91 -2.65
CA ASP A 227 -22.55 8.45 -4.01
C ASP A 227 -21.45 8.76 -5.04
N TYR A 228 -20.20 8.45 -4.68
CA TYR A 228 -19.08 8.57 -5.62
C TYR A 228 -19.20 7.56 -6.75
N GLU A 229 -18.88 8.01 -7.97
CA GLU A 229 -18.77 7.10 -9.12
C GLU A 229 -17.43 6.38 -9.07
N VAL A 230 -17.44 5.13 -8.61
CA VAL A 230 -16.24 4.30 -8.51
C VAL A 230 -16.38 3.06 -9.35
N LYS A 231 -15.50 2.91 -10.30
CA LYS A 231 -15.41 1.75 -11.19
C LYS A 231 -14.20 0.91 -10.82
N VAL A 232 -14.41 -0.38 -10.65
CA VAL A 232 -13.36 -1.31 -10.22
C VAL A 232 -13.05 -2.29 -11.36
N ILE A 233 -11.77 -2.37 -11.74
CA ILE A 233 -11.26 -3.41 -12.63
C ILE A 233 -10.27 -4.25 -11.84
N LEU A 234 -10.57 -5.53 -11.69
CA LEU A 234 -9.80 -6.47 -10.91
C LEU A 234 -8.82 -7.25 -11.80
N VAL A 235 -7.76 -7.76 -11.19
CA VAL A 235 -6.81 -8.67 -11.85
C VAL A 235 -6.85 -10.01 -11.11
N GLY A 236 -7.36 -11.03 -11.76
CA GLY A 236 -7.55 -12.34 -11.17
C GLY A 236 -8.83 -13.02 -11.67
N GLU A 237 -9.19 -14.15 -11.08
CA GLU A 237 -10.44 -14.83 -11.37
C GLU A 237 -11.58 -14.15 -10.60
N ARG A 238 -12.76 -14.00 -11.25
CA ARG A 238 -13.91 -13.31 -10.63
C ARG A 238 -14.34 -13.95 -9.32
N GLU A 239 -14.19 -15.24 -9.21
CA GLU A 239 -14.57 -16.05 -8.06
C GLU A 239 -13.79 -15.71 -6.78
N TRP A 240 -12.59 -15.14 -6.92
CA TRP A 240 -11.75 -14.73 -5.79
C TRP A 240 -12.27 -13.48 -5.09
N PHE A 241 -13.17 -12.74 -5.72
CA PHE A 241 -13.58 -11.43 -5.25
C PHE A 241 -15.05 -11.39 -4.85
N GLU A 242 -15.35 -10.61 -3.84
CA GLU A 242 -16.70 -10.20 -3.47
C GLU A 242 -17.32 -9.26 -4.53
N SER A 243 -18.60 -8.92 -4.37
CA SER A 243 -19.29 -7.97 -5.23
C SER A 243 -18.66 -6.57 -5.20
N THR A 244 -18.06 -6.20 -4.09
CA THR A 244 -17.37 -4.91 -3.87
C THR A 244 -15.96 -4.85 -4.47
N GLY A 245 -15.40 -5.99 -4.87
CA GLY A 245 -14.02 -6.11 -5.34
C GLY A 245 -13.00 -6.46 -4.26
N LEU A 246 -13.43 -6.67 -3.01
CA LEU A 246 -12.59 -7.25 -1.96
C LEU A 246 -12.25 -8.70 -2.27
N LEU A 247 -11.04 -9.11 -1.91
CA LEU A 247 -10.65 -10.51 -1.96
C LEU A 247 -11.44 -11.29 -0.91
N LYS A 248 -12.03 -12.42 -1.30
CA LYS A 248 -12.73 -13.29 -0.35
C LYS A 248 -11.73 -13.94 0.60
N LYS A 249 -12.10 -14.09 1.86
CA LYS A 249 -11.26 -14.75 2.88
C LYS A 249 -10.98 -16.22 2.57
N ASP A 250 -11.92 -16.88 1.91
CA ASP A 250 -11.87 -18.28 1.50
C ASP A 250 -11.49 -18.48 0.03
N ALA A 251 -10.96 -17.43 -0.62
CA ALA A 251 -10.53 -17.52 -2.01
C ALA A 251 -9.50 -18.63 -2.20
N GLN A 252 -9.89 -19.68 -2.90
CA GLN A 252 -8.98 -20.76 -3.28
C GLN A 252 -8.14 -20.29 -4.47
N PHE A 253 -6.93 -19.88 -4.18
CA PHE A 253 -5.96 -19.65 -5.26
C PHE A 253 -5.56 -21.01 -5.85
N PRO A 254 -5.46 -21.10 -7.19
CA PRO A 254 -4.89 -22.29 -7.76
C PRO A 254 -3.54 -22.53 -7.07
N PRO A 255 -3.25 -23.78 -6.67
CA PRO A 255 -1.97 -24.08 -6.03
C PRO A 255 -0.92 -23.46 -6.91
N THR A 256 -0.12 -22.56 -6.33
CA THR A 256 1.01 -21.95 -7.02
C THR A 256 1.70 -23.13 -7.67
N ARG A 257 1.60 -23.25 -8.99
CA ARG A 257 2.42 -24.26 -9.70
C ARG A 257 3.78 -23.97 -9.16
N ALA A 258 4.22 -24.86 -8.24
CA ALA A 258 5.52 -24.72 -7.66
C ALA A 258 6.39 -24.40 -8.85
N LEU A 259 7.02 -23.21 -8.83
CA LEU A 259 7.98 -22.85 -9.86
C LEU A 259 9.12 -23.86 -9.68
N ARG A 260 8.83 -25.11 -10.02
CA ARG A 260 9.80 -26.16 -10.22
C ARG A 260 10.44 -25.90 -11.58
N SER A 261 10.96 -24.67 -11.71
CA SER A 261 12.00 -24.46 -12.67
C SER A 261 13.18 -25.28 -12.17
N PRO A 262 13.75 -26.17 -12.98
CA PRO A 262 14.97 -26.87 -12.61
C PRO A 262 16.11 -25.92 -12.23
N ASN A 263 15.93 -24.62 -12.50
CA ASN A 263 16.87 -23.55 -12.24
C ASN A 263 16.53 -22.74 -10.97
N THR A 264 15.50 -23.11 -10.18
CA THR A 264 15.21 -22.46 -8.92
C THR A 264 16.17 -22.96 -7.84
N LYS A 265 16.97 -22.08 -7.29
CA LYS A 265 17.86 -22.34 -6.15
C LYS A 265 17.35 -21.56 -4.95
N ILE A 266 17.42 -22.19 -3.78
CA ILE A 266 17.10 -21.58 -2.50
C ILE A 266 18.43 -21.35 -1.77
N PHE A 267 18.63 -20.12 -1.28
CA PHE A 267 19.83 -19.74 -0.53
C PHE A 267 19.46 -19.45 0.90
N PRO A 268 20.31 -19.81 1.90
CA PRO A 268 20.07 -19.58 3.31
C PRO A 268 20.04 -18.09 3.68
N THR A 269 20.80 -17.27 2.95
CA THR A 269 20.90 -15.83 3.22
C THR A 269 20.81 -15.01 1.93
N PRO A 270 20.35 -13.73 2.01
CA PRO A 270 20.36 -12.82 0.86
C PRO A 270 21.77 -12.57 0.29
N LEU A 271 22.79 -12.63 1.13
CA LEU A 271 24.18 -12.46 0.68
C LEU A 271 24.64 -13.61 -0.23
N GLU A 272 24.36 -14.85 0.15
CA GLU A 272 24.68 -16.03 -0.66
C GLU A 272 23.89 -16.04 -1.98
N GLU A 273 22.64 -15.54 -1.95
CA GLU A 273 21.84 -15.35 -3.15
C GLU A 273 22.49 -14.33 -4.10
N ALA A 274 22.88 -13.17 -3.58
CA ALA A 274 23.54 -12.11 -4.35
C ALA A 274 24.88 -12.59 -4.95
N GLU A 275 25.67 -13.32 -4.18
CA GLU A 275 26.94 -13.89 -4.61
C GLU A 275 26.74 -14.93 -5.72
N ALA A 276 25.73 -15.81 -5.61
CA ALA A 276 25.39 -16.78 -6.63
C ALA A 276 24.88 -16.13 -7.93
N ILE A 277 24.11 -15.06 -7.83
CA ILE A 277 23.67 -14.25 -8.98
C ILE A 277 24.90 -13.63 -9.67
N TYR A 278 25.79 -13.01 -8.91
CA TYR A 278 27.03 -12.41 -9.44
C TYR A 278 27.90 -13.42 -10.18
N LEU A 279 28.13 -14.59 -9.56
CA LEU A 279 28.93 -15.66 -10.18
C LEU A 279 28.27 -16.21 -11.45
N SER A 280 26.96 -16.34 -11.47
CA SER A 280 26.20 -16.77 -12.65
C SER A 280 26.32 -15.75 -13.79
N LEU A 281 26.19 -14.46 -13.50
CA LEU A 281 26.32 -13.39 -14.48
C LEU A 281 27.76 -13.28 -15.00
N LYS A 282 28.75 -13.42 -14.12
CA LYS A 282 30.16 -13.43 -14.52
C LYS A 282 30.45 -14.54 -15.49
N LYS A 283 29.97 -15.76 -15.22
CA LYS A 283 30.13 -16.91 -16.11
C LYS A 283 29.48 -16.68 -17.48
N GLU A 284 28.24 -16.17 -17.50
CA GLU A 284 27.53 -15.87 -18.76
C GLU A 284 28.23 -14.78 -19.57
N THR A 285 28.81 -13.76 -18.90
CA THR A 285 29.56 -12.69 -19.55
C THR A 285 30.90 -13.18 -20.13
N GLU A 286 31.53 -14.15 -19.51
CA GLU A 286 32.75 -14.79 -20.03
C GLU A 286 32.49 -15.70 -21.24
N GLU A 287 31.31 -16.35 -21.26
CA GLU A 287 30.88 -17.25 -22.34
C GLU A 287 30.18 -16.52 -23.49
N ARG A 288 29.56 -15.36 -23.23
CA ARG A 288 28.77 -14.58 -24.21
C ARG A 288 28.97 -13.07 -24.00
N THR A 289 28.88 -12.33 -25.10
CA THR A 289 28.80 -10.86 -25.02
C THR A 289 27.37 -10.48 -24.64
N LEU A 290 27.09 -10.32 -23.33
CA LEU A 290 25.79 -9.84 -22.87
C LEU A 290 25.69 -8.32 -23.04
N SER A 291 24.59 -7.86 -23.65
CA SER A 291 24.23 -6.44 -23.61
C SER A 291 23.55 -6.12 -22.29
N GLN A 292 23.57 -4.84 -21.89
CA GLN A 292 22.89 -4.38 -20.65
C GLN A 292 21.38 -4.65 -20.62
N CYS A 293 20.79 -4.97 -21.79
CA CYS A 293 19.36 -5.27 -21.91
C CYS A 293 19.03 -6.75 -21.70
N ASP A 294 20.04 -7.64 -21.66
CA ASP A 294 19.82 -9.09 -21.64
C ASP A 294 19.64 -9.65 -20.22
N VAL A 295 19.90 -8.83 -19.19
CA VAL A 295 19.80 -9.24 -17.79
C VAL A 295 18.87 -8.34 -17.02
N THR A 296 17.90 -8.93 -16.32
CA THR A 296 17.01 -8.22 -15.40
C THR A 296 17.03 -8.92 -14.06
N ILE A 297 17.41 -8.20 -13.00
CA ILE A 297 17.32 -8.66 -11.62
C ILE A 297 16.06 -8.05 -11.01
N ALA A 298 15.14 -8.90 -10.56
CA ALA A 298 13.95 -8.48 -9.84
C ALA A 298 14.10 -8.85 -8.37
N SER A 299 14.10 -7.85 -7.50
CA SER A 299 14.17 -8.02 -6.05
C SER A 299 13.01 -7.30 -5.36
N GLN A 300 12.52 -7.85 -4.26
CA GLN A 300 11.56 -7.17 -3.38
C GLN A 300 12.25 -6.11 -2.53
N ASP A 301 13.53 -6.30 -2.25
CA ASP A 301 14.37 -5.37 -1.48
C ASP A 301 15.54 -4.88 -2.34
N SER A 302 15.38 -3.68 -2.90
CA SER A 302 16.42 -3.05 -3.72
C SER A 302 17.64 -2.57 -2.93
N GLY A 303 17.59 -2.59 -1.59
CA GLY A 303 18.71 -2.23 -0.74
C GLY A 303 19.77 -3.33 -0.60
N ILE A 304 19.42 -4.57 -0.93
CA ILE A 304 20.32 -5.74 -0.83
C ILE A 304 21.17 -5.88 -2.10
N TYR A 305 20.64 -5.44 -3.25
CA TYR A 305 21.30 -5.55 -4.54
C TYR A 305 21.66 -4.16 -5.07
N PRO A 306 22.92 -3.77 -5.07
CA PRO A 306 23.37 -2.46 -5.53
C PRO A 306 23.19 -2.23 -7.04
#